data_9afda1eeb32192af651a7565642971c1
#
_entry.id   9afda1eeb32192af651a7565642971c1
#
_cell.length_a   1.000
_cell.length_b   1.000
_cell.length_c   1.000
_cell.angle_alpha   90.00
_cell.angle_beta   90.00
_cell.angle_gamma   90.00
#
_symmetry.space_group_name_H-M   'P 1'
#
loop_
_entity.id
_entity.type
_entity.pdbx_description
1 polymer ?
#
loop_
_entity_poly.entity_id
_entity_poly.type
_entity_poly.pdbx_seq_one_letter_code
_entity_poly.pdbx_strand_id
1 'polypeptide(L)'
;MRSKVIRLFISAVLLTSCHGAFDELYDNPAESIDIREGQLYVDASSWLNWYYLDFNAANRHFAEGGTSSAFVKYAIPTEELSNPQPSTPNPQTGIYTYWYDVFGAGLSNHDFRSFTPTAPQPAPDSWHIAVHRNNVRTNGGAVYETAFTSMKDLPESSAAFADATFTPDAWNELDVWTIQAQMLQGLIGNQGIEVNPVLSSWLRVDIPPVPPTFTLNNHVFIIRFSDNTYAAVQLENYQSPAGIKCCLTINYKYPY
;
A
#
# COMPACT_ATOMS: atom_id res chain seq x y z
N MET A 1 22.58 -56.48 -23.64
CA MET A 1 23.14 -55.48 -22.74
C MET A 1 23.11 -54.04 -23.27
N ARG A 2 23.19 -53.78 -24.58
CA ARG A 2 23.23 -52.42 -25.15
C ARG A 2 21.91 -51.59 -25.01
N SER A 3 20.75 -52.23 -25.03
CA SER A 3 19.46 -51.54 -24.97
C SER A 3 19.11 -50.91 -23.58
N LYS A 4 19.59 -51.52 -22.50
CA LYS A 4 19.32 -51.01 -21.12
C LYS A 4 20.18 -49.79 -20.75
N VAL A 5 21.39 -49.71 -21.30
CA VAL A 5 22.29 -48.56 -21.06
C VAL A 5 21.79 -47.29 -21.76
N ILE A 6 21.24 -47.44 -22.99
CA ILE A 6 20.68 -46.31 -23.75
C ILE A 6 19.44 -45.73 -23.06
N ARG A 7 18.59 -46.58 -22.48
CA ARG A 7 17.40 -46.10 -21.73
C ARG A 7 17.76 -45.38 -20.43
N LEU A 8 18.83 -45.80 -19.76
CA LEU A 8 19.33 -45.16 -18.55
C LEU A 8 19.94 -43.79 -18.86
N PHE A 9 20.66 -43.66 -20.00
CA PHE A 9 21.24 -42.40 -20.43
C PHE A 9 20.17 -41.35 -20.84
N ILE A 10 19.11 -41.77 -21.52
CA ILE A 10 17.98 -40.88 -21.90
C ILE A 10 17.21 -40.44 -20.66
N SER A 11 17.01 -41.28 -19.66
CA SER A 11 16.38 -40.88 -18.38
C SER A 11 17.25 -39.93 -17.56
N ALA A 12 18.58 -40.07 -17.60
CA ALA A 12 19.49 -39.15 -16.89
C ALA A 12 19.54 -37.76 -17.56
N VAL A 13 19.45 -37.69 -18.89
CA VAL A 13 19.42 -36.39 -19.61
C VAL A 13 18.11 -35.65 -19.42
N LEU A 14 17.00 -36.36 -19.21
CA LEU A 14 15.71 -35.72 -18.91
C LEU A 14 15.60 -35.16 -17.49
N LEU A 15 16.42 -35.63 -16.54
CA LEU A 15 16.45 -35.11 -15.16
C LEU A 15 17.35 -33.88 -14.97
N THR A 16 18.27 -33.62 -15.90
CA THR A 16 19.14 -32.44 -15.85
C THR A 16 18.58 -31.26 -16.64
N SER A 17 17.46 -31.43 -17.37
CA SER A 17 16.87 -30.42 -18.24
C SER A 17 15.91 -29.47 -17.54
N CYS A 18 15.58 -29.66 -16.26
CA CYS A 18 14.64 -28.80 -15.55
C CYS A 18 15.27 -27.69 -14.69
N HIS A 19 16.60 -27.62 -14.60
CA HIS A 19 17.28 -26.64 -13.74
C HIS A 19 17.85 -25.41 -14.48
N GLY A 20 17.79 -25.34 -15.77
CA GLY A 20 18.41 -24.24 -16.51
C GLY A 20 17.50 -23.48 -17.47
N ALA A 21 16.28 -23.98 -17.74
CA ALA A 21 15.43 -23.35 -18.75
C ALA A 21 14.55 -22.21 -18.19
N PHE A 22 14.49 -22.06 -16.86
CA PHE A 22 13.67 -21.06 -16.19
C PHE A 22 14.46 -20.18 -15.19
N ASP A 23 15.74 -20.46 -14.95
CA ASP A 23 16.57 -19.70 -14.01
C ASP A 23 16.72 -18.22 -14.43
N GLU A 24 16.79 -17.94 -15.73
CA GLU A 24 16.85 -16.57 -16.24
C GLU A 24 15.46 -15.88 -16.32
N LEU A 25 14.37 -16.61 -16.17
CA LEU A 25 13.03 -16.05 -16.26
C LEU A 25 12.46 -15.60 -14.90
N TYR A 26 13.01 -16.15 -13.80
CA TYR A 26 12.50 -15.91 -12.43
C TYR A 26 13.53 -15.30 -11.48
N ASP A 27 14.80 -15.32 -11.84
CA ASP A 27 15.90 -14.85 -10.99
C ASP A 27 16.51 -13.50 -11.44
N ASN A 28 15.82 -12.74 -12.26
CA ASN A 28 16.16 -11.33 -12.36
C ASN A 28 15.86 -10.70 -10.99
N PRO A 29 16.90 -10.31 -10.20
CA PRO A 29 16.67 -9.54 -9.01
C PRO A 29 15.82 -8.34 -9.45
N ALA A 30 14.78 -8.02 -8.69
CA ALA A 30 13.95 -6.86 -8.94
C ALA A 30 14.88 -5.69 -9.26
N GLU A 31 14.76 -5.13 -10.47
CA GLU A 31 15.59 -3.99 -10.87
C GLU A 31 15.53 -2.97 -9.73
N SER A 32 16.68 -2.62 -9.18
CA SER A 32 16.76 -1.59 -8.16
C SER A 32 16.17 -0.33 -8.79
N ILE A 33 15.06 0.15 -8.26
CA ILE A 33 14.48 1.40 -8.74
C ILE A 33 15.34 2.51 -8.14
N ASP A 34 16.13 3.14 -8.98
CA ASP A 34 16.87 4.34 -8.59
C ASP A 34 15.87 5.47 -8.39
N ILE A 35 15.77 5.93 -7.17
CA ILE A 35 14.95 7.08 -6.79
C ILE A 35 15.82 8.34 -6.70
N ARG A 36 15.23 9.48 -7.02
CA ARG A 36 15.88 10.79 -6.94
C ARG A 36 15.50 11.50 -5.64
N GLU A 37 16.24 12.53 -5.29
CA GLU A 37 15.87 13.42 -4.18
C GLU A 37 14.42 13.93 -4.36
N GLY A 38 13.67 13.95 -3.27
CA GLY A 38 12.24 14.29 -3.30
C GLY A 38 11.34 13.18 -3.87
N GLN A 39 11.84 11.95 -3.95
CA GLN A 39 11.09 10.79 -4.40
C GLN A 39 11.24 9.62 -3.43
N LEU A 40 10.18 8.85 -3.26
CA LEU A 40 10.15 7.61 -2.49
C LEU A 40 9.61 6.48 -3.37
N TYR A 41 10.12 5.28 -3.16
CA TYR A 41 9.56 4.06 -3.74
C TYR A 41 9.20 3.08 -2.63
N VAL A 42 7.99 2.55 -2.67
CA VAL A 42 7.47 1.61 -1.68
C VAL A 42 6.76 0.46 -2.37
N ASP A 43 7.26 -0.75 -2.19
CA ASP A 43 6.49 -1.94 -2.55
C ASP A 43 5.42 -2.19 -1.47
N ALA A 44 4.26 -1.59 -1.68
CA ALA A 44 3.07 -1.76 -0.84
C ALA A 44 2.10 -2.80 -1.41
N SER A 45 2.59 -3.75 -2.20
CA SER A 45 1.75 -4.81 -2.81
C SER A 45 1.19 -5.81 -1.79
N SER A 46 1.82 -5.92 -0.62
CA SER A 46 1.37 -6.79 0.48
C SER A 46 0.04 -6.33 1.05
N TRP A 47 -0.88 -7.28 1.26
CA TRP A 47 -2.15 -7.08 1.96
C TRP A 47 -2.02 -7.11 3.48
N LEU A 48 -0.84 -7.47 4.00
CA LEU A 48 -0.63 -7.77 5.41
C LEU A 48 0.12 -6.68 6.17
N ASN A 49 0.58 -5.62 5.49
CA ASN A 49 1.49 -4.65 6.10
C ASN A 49 1.09 -3.21 5.82
N TRP A 50 1.28 -2.36 6.82
CA TRP A 50 1.44 -0.92 6.67
C TRP A 50 2.91 -0.57 6.51
N TYR A 51 3.22 0.40 5.63
CA TYR A 51 4.55 0.92 5.34
C TYR A 51 4.60 2.38 5.77
N TYR A 52 5.41 2.67 6.77
CA TYR A 52 5.53 3.99 7.40
C TYR A 52 6.70 4.76 6.82
N LEU A 53 6.45 5.98 6.36
CA LEU A 53 7.37 6.86 5.67
C LEU A 53 7.63 8.09 6.54
N ASP A 54 8.91 8.40 6.76
CA ASP A 54 9.37 9.61 7.44
C ASP A 54 10.13 10.49 6.45
N PHE A 55 9.56 11.65 6.08
CA PHE A 55 10.17 12.57 5.13
C PHE A 55 11.48 13.16 5.64
N ASN A 56 11.62 13.39 6.96
CA ASN A 56 12.88 13.83 7.54
C ASN A 56 13.97 12.76 7.40
N ALA A 57 13.63 11.50 7.67
CA ALA A 57 14.56 10.39 7.49
C ALA A 57 14.95 10.21 6.02
N ALA A 58 13.99 10.37 5.10
CA ALA A 58 14.25 10.31 3.67
C ALA A 58 15.19 11.43 3.21
N ASN A 59 14.96 12.68 3.64
CA ASN A 59 15.83 13.80 3.31
C ASN A 59 17.25 13.58 3.81
N ARG A 60 17.42 13.10 5.05
CA ARG A 60 18.75 12.76 5.60
C ARG A 60 19.43 11.65 4.79
N HIS A 61 18.70 10.59 4.46
CA HIS A 61 19.23 9.48 3.68
C HIS A 61 19.77 9.93 2.32
N PHE A 62 19.02 10.79 1.60
CA PHE A 62 19.50 11.36 0.34
C PHE A 62 20.69 12.29 0.52
N ALA A 63 20.70 13.13 1.57
CA ALA A 63 21.83 14.00 1.85
C ALA A 63 23.14 13.23 2.15
N GLU A 64 23.03 12.00 2.63
CA GLU A 64 24.13 11.06 2.86
C GLU A 64 24.49 10.22 1.62
N GLY A 65 23.89 10.51 0.46
CA GLY A 65 24.15 9.81 -0.81
C GLY A 65 23.39 8.50 -1.01
N GLY A 66 22.35 8.25 -0.21
CA GLY A 66 21.46 7.09 -0.38
C GLY A 66 20.58 7.23 -1.63
N THR A 67 20.32 6.13 -2.30
CA THR A 67 19.50 6.05 -3.53
C THR A 67 18.27 5.14 -3.39
N SER A 68 17.99 4.68 -2.17
CA SER A 68 16.86 3.80 -1.86
C SER A 68 15.92 4.43 -0.85
N SER A 69 14.64 4.08 -0.89
CA SER A 69 13.68 4.54 0.11
C SER A 69 13.89 3.82 1.44
N ALA A 70 13.94 4.60 2.52
CA ALA A 70 13.88 4.09 3.87
C ALA A 70 12.42 4.11 4.36
N PHE A 71 11.91 2.97 4.78
CA PHE A 71 10.60 2.84 5.41
C PHE A 71 10.62 1.74 6.47
N VAL A 72 9.70 1.83 7.42
CA VAL A 72 9.47 0.80 8.43
C VAL A 72 8.12 0.14 8.12
N LYS A 73 8.07 -1.19 8.14
CA LYS A 73 6.84 -1.94 7.93
C LYS A 73 6.40 -2.66 9.20
N TYR A 74 5.09 -2.63 9.45
CA TYR A 74 4.46 -3.40 10.50
C TYR A 74 3.30 -4.19 9.95
N ALA A 75 3.18 -5.44 10.41
CA ALA A 75 2.05 -6.29 10.07
C ALA A 75 0.74 -5.74 10.67
N ILE A 76 -0.36 -5.95 9.95
CA ILE A 76 -1.69 -5.68 10.46
C ILE A 76 -2.05 -6.80 11.44
N PRO A 77 -2.48 -6.49 12.68
CA PRO A 77 -2.98 -7.49 13.62
C PRO A 77 -4.29 -8.09 13.11
N THR A 78 -4.29 -9.38 12.81
CA THR A 78 -5.44 -10.12 12.28
C THR A 78 -5.94 -11.20 13.24
N GLU A 79 -5.25 -11.43 14.37
CA GLU A 79 -5.67 -12.38 15.39
C GLU A 79 -6.84 -11.81 16.20
N GLU A 80 -7.90 -12.61 16.37
CA GLU A 80 -9.10 -12.23 17.09
C GLU A 80 -8.94 -12.51 18.58
N LEU A 81 -9.38 -11.57 19.42
CA LEU A 81 -9.54 -11.81 20.84
C LEU A 81 -10.63 -12.87 21.10
N SER A 82 -10.31 -13.88 21.92
CA SER A 82 -11.22 -14.97 22.25
C SER A 82 -12.43 -14.53 23.11
N ASN A 83 -12.32 -13.41 23.83
CA ASN A 83 -13.40 -12.79 24.61
C ASN A 83 -13.37 -11.28 24.39
N PRO A 84 -13.92 -10.77 23.28
CA PRO A 84 -14.01 -9.33 23.05
C PRO A 84 -14.85 -8.70 24.16
N GLN A 85 -14.27 -7.76 24.91
CA GLN A 85 -15.03 -6.99 25.91
C GLN A 85 -15.93 -6.01 25.14
N PRO A 86 -17.22 -5.95 25.41
CA PRO A 86 -18.14 -5.02 24.73
C PRO A 86 -17.99 -3.60 25.33
N SER A 87 -16.79 -3.05 25.36
CA SER A 87 -16.56 -1.77 26.00
C SER A 87 -16.14 -0.73 24.98
N THR A 88 -17.01 0.25 24.78
CA THR A 88 -16.76 1.54 24.14
C THR A 88 -16.35 1.44 22.66
N PRO A 89 -16.57 2.46 21.85
CA PRO A 89 -16.14 2.42 20.46
C PRO A 89 -14.66 2.02 20.44
N ASN A 90 -14.46 0.73 20.14
CA ASN A 90 -13.13 0.15 20.17
C ASN A 90 -12.41 0.66 18.90
N PRO A 91 -11.39 1.51 19.02
CA PRO A 91 -10.65 2.02 17.86
C PRO A 91 -9.85 0.93 17.14
N GLN A 92 -10.10 -0.34 17.44
CA GLN A 92 -9.37 -1.51 16.97
C GLN A 92 -10.30 -2.60 16.44
N THR A 93 -11.45 -2.22 15.88
CA THR A 93 -12.32 -3.21 15.25
C THR A 93 -11.75 -3.65 13.91
N GLY A 94 -11.94 -4.93 13.59
CA GLY A 94 -11.82 -5.48 12.27
C GLY A 94 -13.15 -6.03 11.81
N ILE A 95 -13.34 -6.18 10.53
CA ILE A 95 -14.54 -6.72 9.92
C ILE A 95 -14.16 -7.83 8.96
N TYR A 96 -14.82 -8.99 9.08
CA TYR A 96 -14.86 -9.98 8.01
C TYR A 96 -16.08 -9.69 7.15
N THR A 97 -15.84 -9.40 5.88
CA THR A 97 -16.87 -9.24 4.86
C THR A 97 -17.06 -10.56 4.12
N TYR A 98 -18.27 -11.07 4.11
CA TYR A 98 -18.66 -12.26 3.37
C TYR A 98 -19.41 -11.84 2.12
N TRP A 99 -18.78 -11.87 0.97
CA TRP A 99 -19.41 -11.56 -0.31
C TRP A 99 -20.06 -12.79 -0.92
N TYR A 100 -21.27 -12.60 -1.39
CA TYR A 100 -22.02 -13.63 -2.12
C TYR A 100 -22.09 -13.22 -3.58
N ASP A 101 -21.65 -14.08 -4.50
CA ASP A 101 -21.71 -13.84 -5.94
C ASP A 101 -21.02 -12.53 -6.40
N VAL A 102 -19.76 -12.36 -6.00
CA VAL A 102 -18.93 -11.18 -6.39
C VAL A 102 -18.90 -10.94 -7.89
N PHE A 103 -18.92 -12.01 -8.69
CA PHE A 103 -18.86 -11.92 -10.15
C PHE A 103 -20.20 -11.54 -10.81
N GLY A 104 -21.33 -11.79 -10.15
CA GLY A 104 -22.65 -11.44 -10.66
C GLY A 104 -23.22 -10.21 -9.97
N ALA A 105 -23.40 -10.26 -8.65
CA ALA A 105 -24.00 -9.17 -7.87
C ALA A 105 -23.02 -8.09 -7.43
N GLY A 106 -21.71 -8.32 -7.66
CA GLY A 106 -20.65 -7.39 -7.22
C GLY A 106 -20.50 -7.32 -5.72
N LEU A 107 -19.94 -6.22 -5.22
CA LEU A 107 -19.64 -6.01 -3.79
C LEU A 107 -20.87 -5.59 -2.96
N SER A 108 -22.04 -5.42 -3.57
CA SER A 108 -23.27 -5.02 -2.88
C SER A 108 -23.96 -6.16 -2.15
N ASN A 109 -23.67 -7.41 -2.50
CA ASN A 109 -24.26 -8.60 -1.89
C ASN A 109 -23.31 -9.22 -0.86
N HIS A 110 -23.38 -8.76 0.39
CA HIS A 110 -22.47 -9.17 1.46
C HIS A 110 -23.12 -9.12 2.85
N ASP A 111 -22.54 -9.89 3.76
CA ASP A 111 -22.76 -9.81 5.20
C ASP A 111 -21.45 -9.48 5.92
N PHE A 112 -21.53 -9.01 7.15
CA PHE A 112 -20.40 -8.66 7.98
C PHE A 112 -20.34 -9.45 9.29
N ARG A 113 -19.12 -9.71 9.77
CA ARG A 113 -18.85 -10.14 11.14
C ARG A 113 -17.73 -9.28 11.71
N SER A 114 -18.04 -8.46 12.69
CA SER A 114 -17.03 -7.70 13.43
C SER A 114 -16.16 -8.62 14.30
N PHE A 115 -14.91 -8.26 14.48
CA PHE A 115 -14.00 -8.89 15.42
C PHE A 115 -13.13 -7.83 16.11
N THR A 116 -12.55 -8.20 17.26
CA THR A 116 -11.58 -7.33 17.95
C THR A 116 -10.19 -7.94 17.80
N PRO A 117 -9.23 -7.26 17.18
CA PRO A 117 -7.87 -7.76 17.07
C PRO A 117 -7.18 -7.80 18.44
N THR A 118 -6.20 -8.71 18.59
CA THR A 118 -5.44 -8.90 19.84
C THR A 118 -4.57 -7.70 20.21
N ALA A 119 -4.23 -6.84 19.25
CA ALA A 119 -3.40 -5.66 19.46
C ALA A 119 -3.81 -4.52 18.51
N PRO A 120 -3.53 -3.25 18.87
CA PRO A 120 -3.65 -2.13 17.94
C PRO A 120 -2.62 -2.24 16.82
N GLN A 121 -2.87 -1.51 15.72
CA GLN A 121 -1.89 -1.36 14.66
C GLN A 121 -0.61 -0.71 15.23
N PRO A 122 0.54 -1.39 15.20
CA PRO A 122 1.79 -0.77 15.61
C PRO A 122 2.23 0.31 14.63
N ALA A 123 2.89 1.33 15.16
CA ALA A 123 3.48 2.42 14.40
C ALA A 123 4.86 2.77 14.98
N PRO A 124 5.80 3.30 14.19
CA PRO A 124 7.07 3.79 14.69
C PRO A 124 6.89 5.13 15.44
N ASP A 125 7.89 5.54 16.21
CA ASP A 125 7.86 6.79 16.97
C ASP A 125 7.82 8.05 16.07
N SER A 126 8.40 7.97 14.87
CA SER A 126 8.44 9.08 13.89
C SER A 126 8.01 8.59 12.52
N TRP A 127 7.02 9.26 11.97
CA TRP A 127 6.53 9.03 10.61
C TRP A 127 5.61 10.20 10.19
N HIS A 128 5.41 10.37 8.89
CA HIS A 128 4.56 11.41 8.32
C HIS A 128 3.32 10.83 7.66
N ILE A 129 3.50 9.83 6.80
CA ILE A 129 2.41 9.08 6.17
C ILE A 129 2.69 7.58 6.28
N ALA A 130 1.63 6.80 6.27
CA ALA A 130 1.74 5.35 6.10
C ALA A 130 0.85 4.89 4.95
N VAL A 131 1.34 3.91 4.20
CA VAL A 131 0.63 3.38 3.05
C VAL A 131 0.33 1.89 3.23
N HIS A 132 -0.84 1.47 2.82
CA HIS A 132 -1.26 0.08 2.69
C HIS A 132 -1.96 -0.05 1.34
N ARG A 133 -1.28 -0.60 0.36
CA ARG A 133 -1.74 -0.66 -1.02
C ARG A 133 -2.08 0.73 -1.57
N ASN A 134 -3.36 1.04 -1.78
CA ASN A 134 -3.85 2.36 -2.19
C ASN A 134 -4.28 3.24 -1.01
N ASN A 135 -4.50 2.66 0.17
CA ASN A 135 -4.92 3.40 1.35
C ASN A 135 -3.76 4.16 1.98
N VAL A 136 -4.03 5.36 2.43
CA VAL A 136 -3.05 6.21 3.10
C VAL A 136 -3.62 6.76 4.39
N ARG A 137 -2.79 6.83 5.41
CA ARG A 137 -3.06 7.53 6.67
C ARG A 137 -1.96 8.53 6.95
N THR A 138 -2.30 9.58 7.65
CA THR A 138 -1.36 10.61 8.10
C THR A 138 -1.07 10.44 9.60
N ASN A 139 0.02 10.99 10.08
CA ASN A 139 0.31 11.06 11.51
C ASN A 139 -0.36 12.30 12.14
N GLY A 140 -1.68 12.24 12.30
CA GLY A 140 -2.48 13.34 12.83
C GLY A 140 -2.54 14.58 11.92
N GLY A 141 -2.32 14.39 10.62
CA GLY A 141 -2.41 15.46 9.62
C GLY A 141 -3.80 15.56 8.98
N ALA A 142 -3.94 16.55 8.13
CA ALA A 142 -5.11 16.73 7.27
C ALA A 142 -4.65 17.06 5.84
N VAL A 143 -5.45 16.70 4.84
CA VAL A 143 -5.07 16.74 3.43
C VAL A 143 -6.00 17.60 2.61
N TYR A 144 -5.42 18.36 1.69
CA TYR A 144 -6.10 19.10 0.64
C TYR A 144 -5.63 18.63 -0.73
N GLU A 145 -6.55 18.24 -1.60
CA GLU A 145 -6.28 17.92 -3.00
C GLU A 145 -6.27 19.22 -3.81
N THR A 146 -5.17 19.46 -4.52
CA THR A 146 -5.04 20.64 -5.39
C THR A 146 -5.50 20.32 -6.81
N ALA A 147 -5.61 21.33 -7.66
CA ALA A 147 -5.82 21.16 -9.10
C ALA A 147 -4.48 21.03 -9.87
N PHE A 148 -3.34 21.12 -9.20
CA PHE A 148 -2.03 20.99 -9.85
C PHE A 148 -1.73 19.49 -10.15
N THR A 149 -1.21 19.25 -11.34
CA THR A 149 -0.80 17.91 -11.80
C THR A 149 0.72 17.77 -11.91
N SER A 150 1.46 18.76 -11.44
CA SER A 150 2.92 18.76 -11.39
C SER A 150 3.41 19.48 -10.14
N MET A 151 4.39 18.89 -9.46
CA MET A 151 5.07 19.53 -8.32
C MET A 151 5.76 20.86 -8.69
N LYS A 152 6.10 21.06 -9.97
CA LYS A 152 6.77 22.27 -10.48
C LYS A 152 5.83 23.46 -10.59
N ASP A 153 4.52 23.21 -10.70
CA ASP A 153 3.51 24.23 -10.87
C ASP A 153 2.96 24.74 -9.51
N LEU A 154 3.41 24.13 -8.41
CA LEU A 154 3.03 24.54 -7.07
C LEU A 154 3.51 25.98 -6.77
N PRO A 155 2.76 26.77 -5.98
CA PRO A 155 3.24 27.99 -5.38
C PRO A 155 4.56 27.81 -4.64
N GLU A 156 5.30 28.88 -4.41
CA GLU A 156 6.61 28.82 -3.72
C GLU A 156 6.49 28.29 -2.28
N SER A 157 5.37 28.55 -1.62
CA SER A 157 5.14 28.13 -0.23
C SER A 157 3.71 27.68 0.03
N SER A 158 3.56 26.90 1.11
CA SER A 158 2.27 26.42 1.64
C SER A 158 1.32 27.54 2.07
N ALA A 159 1.81 28.77 2.27
CA ALA A 159 0.95 29.93 2.61
C ALA A 159 -0.16 30.18 1.58
N ALA A 160 0.06 29.77 0.31
CA ALA A 160 -0.98 29.84 -0.73
C ALA A 160 -2.20 28.98 -0.44
N PHE A 161 -2.11 28.02 0.48
CA PHE A 161 -3.18 27.10 0.88
C PHE A 161 -3.76 27.41 2.26
N ALA A 162 -3.46 28.59 2.84
CA ALA A 162 -3.91 28.95 4.20
C ALA A 162 -5.43 28.88 4.37
N ASP A 163 -6.18 29.27 3.34
CA ASP A 163 -7.65 29.28 3.33
C ASP A 163 -8.27 27.97 2.78
N ALA A 164 -7.46 26.98 2.43
CA ALA A 164 -7.95 25.70 1.91
C ALA A 164 -8.59 24.86 3.03
N THR A 165 -9.60 24.09 2.66
CA THR A 165 -10.25 23.14 3.57
C THR A 165 -9.50 21.83 3.57
N PHE A 166 -8.84 21.51 4.67
CA PHE A 166 -8.10 20.26 4.86
C PHE A 166 -8.99 19.20 5.51
N THR A 167 -8.96 18.00 4.98
CA THR A 167 -9.70 16.84 5.48
C THR A 167 -8.78 15.96 6.33
N PRO A 168 -9.10 15.73 7.62
CA PRO A 168 -8.34 14.83 8.48
C PRO A 168 -8.57 13.37 8.11
N ASP A 169 -7.79 12.48 8.73
CA ASP A 169 -8.04 11.04 8.67
C ASP A 169 -9.42 10.74 9.28
N ALA A 170 -10.11 9.77 8.72
CA ALA A 170 -11.42 9.31 9.14
C ALA A 170 -11.43 7.80 9.34
N TRP A 171 -12.26 7.33 10.27
CA TRP A 171 -12.44 5.91 10.54
C TRP A 171 -12.99 5.19 9.29
N ASN A 172 -12.35 4.09 8.94
CA ASN A 172 -12.73 3.24 7.80
C ASN A 172 -12.67 1.78 8.23
N GLU A 173 -13.66 1.00 7.87
CA GLU A 173 -13.77 -0.43 8.23
C GLU A 173 -13.84 -1.34 7.01
N LEU A 174 -13.95 -0.81 5.79
CA LEU A 174 -14.30 -1.59 4.61
C LEU A 174 -13.22 -1.63 3.52
N ASP A 175 -12.29 -0.67 3.51
CA ASP A 175 -11.36 -0.50 2.37
C ASP A 175 -9.94 -0.99 2.65
N VAL A 176 -9.59 -1.22 3.94
CA VAL A 176 -8.26 -1.70 4.33
C VAL A 176 -8.28 -3.22 4.41
N TRP A 177 -8.13 -3.86 3.28
CA TRP A 177 -8.23 -5.32 3.13
C TRP A 177 -6.96 -6.03 3.60
N THR A 178 -7.12 -7.05 4.43
CA THR A 178 -6.02 -7.77 5.07
C THR A 178 -5.83 -9.20 4.55
N ILE A 179 -6.73 -9.71 3.72
CA ILE A 179 -6.69 -11.09 3.23
C ILE A 179 -7.02 -11.12 1.73
N GLN A 180 -6.02 -11.41 0.91
CA GLN A 180 -6.23 -11.61 -0.53
C GLN A 180 -6.66 -13.05 -0.87
N ALA A 181 -6.06 -14.05 -0.21
CA ALA A 181 -6.16 -15.45 -0.61
C ALA A 181 -7.60 -15.99 -0.62
N GLN A 182 -8.50 -15.39 0.14
CA GLN A 182 -9.89 -15.82 0.28
C GLN A 182 -10.87 -14.94 -0.52
N MET A 183 -10.40 -13.94 -1.26
CA MET A 183 -11.27 -13.03 -2.03
C MET A 183 -12.20 -13.80 -2.98
N LEU A 184 -11.69 -14.80 -3.70
CA LEU A 184 -12.48 -15.62 -4.62
C LEU A 184 -13.45 -16.57 -3.90
N GLN A 185 -13.27 -16.78 -2.61
CA GLN A 185 -14.14 -17.59 -1.76
C GLN A 185 -15.21 -16.74 -1.05
N GLY A 186 -15.24 -15.44 -1.30
CA GLY A 186 -16.20 -14.53 -0.72
C GLY A 186 -15.89 -14.06 0.70
N LEU A 187 -14.71 -14.35 1.25
CA LEU A 187 -14.30 -13.88 2.56
C LEU A 187 -13.11 -12.91 2.46
N ILE A 188 -13.28 -11.70 2.98
CA ILE A 188 -12.22 -10.70 3.10
C ILE A 188 -12.19 -10.18 4.52
N GLY A 189 -10.98 -10.10 5.10
CA GLY A 189 -10.73 -9.38 6.33
C GLY A 189 -10.41 -7.92 6.04
N ASN A 190 -11.03 -7.02 6.78
CA ASN A 190 -10.78 -5.58 6.73
C ASN A 190 -10.33 -5.10 8.10
N GLN A 191 -9.33 -4.24 8.14
CA GLN A 191 -8.92 -3.56 9.36
C GLN A 191 -9.78 -2.30 9.55
N GLY A 192 -10.38 -2.15 10.74
CA GLY A 192 -10.92 -0.86 11.16
C GLY A 192 -9.77 0.04 11.60
N ILE A 193 -9.58 1.15 10.90
CA ILE A 193 -8.49 2.11 11.16
C ILE A 193 -8.82 3.47 10.54
N GLU A 194 -8.22 4.52 11.08
CA GLU A 194 -8.30 5.85 10.46
C GLU A 194 -7.41 5.90 9.22
N VAL A 195 -7.99 6.34 8.10
CA VAL A 195 -7.30 6.62 6.83
C VAL A 195 -7.71 7.99 6.31
N ASN A 196 -6.86 8.60 5.51
CA ASN A 196 -7.20 9.85 4.87
C ASN A 196 -7.98 9.60 3.58
N PRO A 197 -9.28 9.97 3.50
CA PRO A 197 -10.09 9.70 2.33
C PRO A 197 -9.66 10.51 1.10
N VAL A 198 -9.11 11.72 1.31
CA VAL A 198 -8.61 12.57 0.23
C VAL A 198 -7.31 12.02 -0.32
N LEU A 199 -6.32 11.73 0.53
CA LEU A 199 -5.02 11.23 0.06
C LEU A 199 -5.13 9.82 -0.53
N SER A 200 -6.00 8.96 0.01
CA SER A 200 -6.24 7.62 -0.54
C SER A 200 -6.86 7.65 -1.95
N SER A 201 -7.46 8.78 -2.36
CA SER A 201 -7.97 8.95 -3.72
C SER A 201 -6.89 9.06 -4.80
N TRP A 202 -5.61 9.16 -4.41
CA TRP A 202 -4.48 9.17 -5.36
C TRP A 202 -4.39 7.90 -6.22
N LEU A 203 -4.93 6.78 -5.72
CA LEU A 203 -5.04 5.52 -6.46
C LEU A 203 -6.38 4.86 -6.17
N ARG A 204 -7.32 4.99 -7.09
CA ARG A 204 -8.62 4.30 -6.98
C ARG A 204 -8.51 2.88 -7.51
N VAL A 205 -9.08 1.95 -6.76
CA VAL A 205 -9.19 0.53 -7.13
C VAL A 205 -10.66 0.17 -7.24
N ASP A 206 -11.11 -0.21 -8.43
CA ASP A 206 -12.50 -0.59 -8.67
C ASP A 206 -12.62 -2.10 -8.83
N ILE A 207 -13.55 -2.70 -8.06
CA ILE A 207 -13.97 -4.11 -8.13
C ILE A 207 -15.51 -4.12 -8.03
N PRO A 208 -16.23 -4.77 -8.95
CA PRO A 208 -15.79 -5.34 -10.22
C PRO A 208 -15.28 -4.26 -11.18
N PRO A 209 -14.52 -4.57 -12.24
CA PRO A 209 -14.33 -5.93 -12.81
C PRO A 209 -13.26 -6.76 -12.05
N VAL A 210 -13.12 -8.04 -12.47
CA VAL A 210 -12.01 -8.90 -12.08
C VAL A 210 -11.24 -9.27 -13.36
N PRO A 211 -9.93 -8.96 -13.44
CA PRO A 211 -9.09 -8.32 -12.42
C PRO A 211 -9.50 -6.86 -12.14
N PRO A 212 -9.19 -6.33 -10.95
CA PRO A 212 -9.50 -4.95 -10.58
C PRO A 212 -8.90 -3.92 -11.54
N THR A 213 -9.61 -2.81 -11.74
CA THR A 213 -9.07 -1.65 -12.46
C THR A 213 -8.45 -0.66 -11.48
N PHE A 214 -7.35 -0.03 -11.91
CA PHE A 214 -6.61 0.95 -11.13
C PHE A 214 -6.62 2.28 -11.89
N THR A 215 -7.04 3.34 -11.22
CA THR A 215 -7.07 4.69 -11.78
C THR A 215 -6.18 5.60 -10.95
N LEU A 216 -5.09 6.08 -11.57
CA LEU A 216 -4.18 7.04 -10.96
C LEU A 216 -4.82 8.43 -10.98
N ASN A 217 -4.86 9.08 -9.82
CA ASN A 217 -5.10 10.51 -9.70
C ASN A 217 -3.72 11.20 -9.57
N ASN A 218 -3.34 11.94 -10.60
CA ASN A 218 -2.03 12.60 -10.70
C ASN A 218 -1.99 13.99 -10.06
N HIS A 219 -3.02 14.39 -9.31
CA HIS A 219 -3.00 15.66 -8.60
C HIS A 219 -1.93 15.67 -7.50
N VAL A 220 -1.49 16.89 -7.17
CA VAL A 220 -0.65 17.12 -6.00
C VAL A 220 -1.56 17.32 -4.78
N PHE A 221 -1.22 16.65 -3.69
CA PHE A 221 -1.91 16.75 -2.41
C PHE A 221 -1.04 17.52 -1.42
N ILE A 222 -1.64 18.44 -0.69
CA ILE A 222 -0.98 19.16 0.39
C ILE A 222 -1.40 18.55 1.71
N ILE A 223 -0.43 18.16 2.52
CA ILE A 223 -0.63 17.64 3.87
C ILE A 223 -0.25 18.75 4.85
N ARG A 224 -1.13 19.08 5.78
CA ARG A 224 -0.84 19.92 6.93
C ARG A 224 -0.78 19.05 8.17
N PHE A 225 0.37 18.98 8.83
CA PHE A 225 0.57 18.21 10.04
C PHE A 225 0.13 18.98 11.29
N SER A 226 0.00 18.28 12.42
CA SER A 226 -0.46 18.84 13.70
C SER A 226 0.46 19.93 14.27
N ASP A 227 1.73 19.93 13.89
CA ASP A 227 2.74 20.94 14.24
C ASP A 227 2.75 22.15 13.29
N ASN A 228 1.78 22.22 12.36
CA ASN A 228 1.67 23.22 11.30
C ASN A 228 2.82 23.19 10.27
N THR A 229 3.57 22.13 10.18
CA THR A 229 4.42 21.89 9.02
C THR A 229 3.58 21.35 7.85
N TYR A 230 4.10 21.52 6.63
CA TYR A 230 3.41 21.10 5.42
C TYR A 230 4.29 20.20 4.57
N ALA A 231 3.65 19.28 3.87
CA ALA A 231 4.25 18.53 2.79
C ALA A 231 3.39 18.65 1.52
N ALA A 232 4.03 18.60 0.36
CA ALA A 232 3.36 18.33 -0.90
C ALA A 232 3.72 16.91 -1.34
N VAL A 233 2.74 16.12 -1.75
CA VAL A 233 2.94 14.75 -2.24
C VAL A 233 2.17 14.51 -3.53
N GLN A 234 2.70 13.64 -4.39
CA GLN A 234 2.08 13.24 -5.65
C GLN A 234 2.42 11.78 -5.93
N LEU A 235 1.44 10.97 -6.27
CA LEU A 235 1.68 9.63 -6.76
C LEU A 235 2.07 9.71 -8.24
N GLU A 236 3.32 9.37 -8.58
CA GLU A 236 3.82 9.37 -9.95
C GLU A 236 3.53 8.06 -10.66
N ASN A 237 3.69 6.94 -9.96
CA ASN A 237 3.48 5.60 -10.49
C ASN A 237 3.02 4.64 -9.39
N TYR A 238 2.27 3.61 -9.77
CA TYR A 238 1.73 2.60 -8.85
C TYR A 238 2.08 1.17 -9.26
N GLN A 239 3.03 1.00 -10.17
CA GLN A 239 3.46 -0.31 -10.66
C GLN A 239 4.97 -0.46 -10.59
N SER A 240 5.42 -1.68 -10.30
CA SER A 240 6.82 -2.04 -10.51
C SER A 240 7.14 -2.21 -12.00
N PRO A 241 8.42 -2.28 -12.40
CA PRO A 241 8.81 -2.63 -13.77
C PRO A 241 8.24 -3.99 -14.23
N ALA A 242 8.02 -4.93 -13.30
CA ALA A 242 7.38 -6.21 -13.56
C ALA A 242 5.83 -6.14 -13.63
N GLY A 243 5.23 -4.94 -13.52
CA GLY A 243 3.78 -4.74 -13.58
C GLY A 243 3.02 -5.06 -12.28
N ILE A 244 3.72 -5.29 -11.16
CA ILE A 244 3.11 -5.54 -9.85
C ILE A 244 2.43 -4.25 -9.38
N LYS A 245 1.13 -4.33 -9.07
CA LYS A 245 0.33 -3.19 -8.61
C LYS A 245 0.62 -2.84 -7.15
N CYS A 246 0.39 -1.57 -6.81
CA CYS A 246 0.66 -0.99 -5.50
C CYS A 246 2.16 -0.94 -5.14
N CYS A 247 3.04 -0.95 -6.13
CA CYS A 247 4.41 -0.51 -6.00
C CYS A 247 4.43 0.99 -6.30
N LEU A 248 4.51 1.81 -5.26
CA LEU A 248 4.23 3.24 -5.33
C LEU A 248 5.50 4.05 -5.50
N THR A 249 5.55 4.88 -6.53
CA THR A 249 6.56 5.94 -6.69
C THR A 249 5.91 7.25 -6.30
N ILE A 250 6.39 7.87 -5.23
CA ILE A 250 5.78 9.05 -4.60
C ILE A 250 6.77 10.20 -4.68
N ASN A 251 6.40 11.27 -5.37
CA ASN A 251 7.12 12.54 -5.29
C ASN A 251 6.70 13.27 -4.03
N TYR A 252 7.64 13.91 -3.34
CA TYR A 252 7.35 14.71 -2.16
C TYR A 252 8.25 15.95 -2.07
N LYS A 253 7.75 16.98 -1.41
CA LYS A 253 8.49 18.16 -0.96
C LYS A 253 8.17 18.37 0.52
N TYR A 254 9.20 18.30 1.35
CA TYR A 254 9.07 18.50 2.81
C TYR A 254 10.36 19.10 3.40
N PRO A 255 10.27 20.14 4.23
CA PRO A 255 9.07 20.95 4.46
C PRO A 255 8.66 21.74 3.22
N TYR A 256 7.35 22.09 3.15
CA TYR A 256 6.77 22.84 2.03
C TYR A 256 6.16 24.18 2.46
#